data_e8bdcfb5152cd06f29d31bf5d084b786
#
_entry.id   e8bdcfb5152cd06f29d31bf5d084b786
#
_cell.length_a   1.000
_cell.length_b   1.000
_cell.length_c   1.000
_cell.angle_alpha   90.00
_cell.angle_beta   90.00
_cell.angle_gamma   90.00
#
_symmetry.space_group_name_H-M   'P 1'
#
loop_
_entity.id
_entity.type
_entity.pdbx_description
1 polymer ?
#
loop_
_entity_poly.entity_id
_entity_poly.type
_entity_poly.pdbx_seq_one_letter_code
_entity_poly.pdbx_strand_id
1 'polypeptide(L)'
;RMYAIPSSSMEPGLQAGDRVVATLLTPDPFPVRRGDVVVFEDTKGWLPGGGHVIKRAVGLPGDTVSWTPGEETLRVNGVPVEEPYLAPGETPAQEAFEVTVPAGRLWVLGDHRSASADSRAHRAGPGGGFVALDDVVGRARFVVWPLDRIGGAGADPDAFAAVPDAPVPEART
;
A
#
# COMPACT_ATOMS: atom_id res chain seq x y z
N ARG A 1 -14.38 0.94 -11.53
CA ARG A 1 -15.07 1.91 -10.69
C ARG A 1 -14.19 3.14 -10.50
N MET A 2 -14.81 4.31 -10.30
CA MET A 2 -14.11 5.57 -10.11
C MET A 2 -14.13 5.95 -8.62
N TYR A 3 -12.98 6.44 -8.12
CA TYR A 3 -12.82 6.93 -6.76
C TYR A 3 -12.20 8.32 -6.77
N ALA A 4 -12.66 9.20 -5.87
CA ALA A 4 -12.03 10.48 -5.62
C ALA A 4 -10.96 10.31 -4.53
N ILE A 5 -9.82 10.97 -4.69
CA ILE A 5 -8.74 10.98 -3.71
C ILE A 5 -8.97 12.14 -2.73
N PRO A 6 -9.29 11.87 -1.46
CA PRO A 6 -9.64 12.94 -0.51
C PRO A 6 -8.43 13.49 0.26
N SER A 7 -7.27 12.83 0.21
CA SER A 7 -6.12 13.14 1.06
C SER A 7 -4.80 13.15 0.31
N SER A 8 -3.78 13.72 0.93
CA SER A 8 -2.42 13.82 0.41
C SER A 8 -1.53 12.59 0.72
N SER A 9 -2.08 11.53 1.32
CA SER A 9 -1.29 10.39 1.81
C SER A 9 -0.55 9.60 0.73
N MET A 10 -0.91 9.78 -0.53
CA MET A 10 -0.30 9.13 -1.70
C MET A 10 0.46 10.12 -2.60
N GLU A 11 0.69 11.34 -2.13
CA GLU A 11 1.54 12.30 -2.85
C GLU A 11 3.00 11.81 -2.90
N PRO A 12 3.73 12.15 -3.96
CA PRO A 12 3.37 13.06 -5.06
C PRO A 12 2.59 12.41 -6.20
N GLY A 13 2.50 11.08 -6.25
CA GLY A 13 1.89 10.35 -7.35
C GLY A 13 0.40 10.63 -7.52
N LEU A 14 -0.37 10.42 -6.45
CA LEU A 14 -1.79 10.75 -6.39
C LEU A 14 -2.00 11.93 -5.46
N GLN A 15 -2.77 12.92 -5.90
CA GLN A 15 -3.02 14.15 -5.14
C GLN A 15 -4.48 14.24 -4.73
N ALA A 16 -4.71 15.01 -3.66
CA ALA A 16 -6.08 15.34 -3.26
C ALA A 16 -6.83 16.02 -4.42
N GLY A 17 -8.03 15.53 -4.72
CA GLY A 17 -8.83 16.00 -5.87
C GLY A 17 -8.70 15.15 -7.12
N ASP A 18 -7.69 14.28 -7.22
CA ASP A 18 -7.59 13.32 -8.32
C ASP A 18 -8.81 12.38 -8.33
N ARG A 19 -9.19 11.95 -9.52
CA ARG A 19 -10.14 10.84 -9.69
C ARG A 19 -9.43 9.70 -10.38
N VAL A 20 -9.46 8.55 -9.73
CA VAL A 20 -8.81 7.33 -10.23
C VAL A 20 -9.83 6.30 -10.66
N VAL A 21 -9.51 5.58 -11.72
CA VAL A 21 -10.23 4.38 -12.13
C VAL A 21 -9.49 3.17 -11.57
N ALA A 22 -10.22 2.35 -10.80
CA ALA A 22 -9.72 1.07 -10.32
C ALA A 22 -10.41 -0.08 -11.06
N THR A 23 -9.62 -1.12 -11.37
CA THR A 23 -10.14 -2.39 -11.85
C THR A 23 -10.76 -3.14 -10.68
N LEU A 24 -11.95 -3.74 -10.89
CA LEU A 24 -12.66 -4.53 -9.88
C LEU A 24 -12.37 -6.05 -9.99
N LEU A 25 -11.36 -6.41 -10.76
CA LEU A 25 -11.02 -7.83 -11.03
C LEU A 25 -9.95 -8.35 -10.03
N THR A 26 -9.87 -7.75 -8.87
CA THR A 26 -8.97 -8.14 -7.80
C THR A 26 -9.80 -8.81 -6.70
N PRO A 27 -9.28 -9.83 -6.01
CA PRO A 27 -7.96 -10.44 -6.20
C PRO A 27 -7.85 -11.43 -7.37
N ASP A 28 -8.93 -11.99 -7.85
CA ASP A 28 -8.97 -13.03 -8.91
C ASP A 28 -9.63 -12.50 -10.19
N PRO A 29 -9.12 -12.71 -11.43
CA PRO A 29 -7.94 -13.51 -11.80
C PRO A 29 -6.58 -12.74 -11.75
N PHE A 30 -6.56 -11.52 -11.32
CA PHE A 30 -5.36 -10.69 -11.29
C PHE A 30 -4.92 -10.41 -9.85
N PRO A 31 -4.08 -11.27 -9.25
CA PRO A 31 -3.64 -11.10 -7.86
C PRO A 31 -2.93 -9.75 -7.64
N VAL A 32 -3.05 -9.22 -6.44
CA VAL A 32 -2.30 -8.04 -6.01
C VAL A 32 -0.80 -8.37 -6.02
N ARG A 33 0.01 -7.45 -6.52
CA ARG A 33 1.47 -7.53 -6.52
C ARG A 33 2.04 -6.46 -5.59
N ARG A 34 3.25 -6.66 -5.11
CA ARG A 34 4.02 -5.59 -4.44
C ARG A 34 4.16 -4.42 -5.41
N GLY A 35 4.00 -3.20 -4.89
CA GLY A 35 4.03 -1.98 -5.69
C GLY A 35 2.68 -1.58 -6.31
N ASP A 36 1.67 -2.43 -6.32
CA ASP A 36 0.34 -2.04 -6.77
C ASP A 36 -0.29 -1.01 -5.81
N VAL A 37 -0.97 -0.02 -6.37
CA VAL A 37 -1.80 0.90 -5.59
C VAL A 37 -3.20 0.31 -5.49
N VAL A 38 -3.60 -0.03 -4.27
CA VAL A 38 -4.86 -0.72 -3.99
C VAL A 38 -5.88 0.19 -3.35
N VAL A 39 -7.15 -0.03 -3.70
CA VAL A 39 -8.32 0.55 -3.03
C VAL A 39 -8.96 -0.55 -2.22
N PHE A 40 -9.19 -0.33 -0.94
CA PHE A 40 -9.81 -1.29 -0.05
C PHE A 40 -10.88 -0.64 0.83
N GLU A 41 -11.83 -1.43 1.28
CA GLU A 41 -12.87 -1.02 2.21
C GLU A 41 -12.29 -0.94 3.63
N ASP A 42 -12.59 0.15 4.33
CA ASP A 42 -12.16 0.31 5.72
C ASP A 42 -13.07 -0.46 6.66
N THR A 43 -12.72 -1.72 6.90
CA THR A 43 -13.42 -2.60 7.84
C THR A 43 -12.83 -2.53 9.27
N LYS A 44 -11.75 -1.77 9.47
CA LYS A 44 -11.01 -1.70 10.73
C LYS A 44 -11.09 -0.34 11.44
N GLY A 45 -11.77 0.63 10.84
CA GLY A 45 -11.95 1.95 11.42
C GLY A 45 -10.71 2.85 11.32
N TRP A 46 -10.00 2.79 10.22
CA TRP A 46 -8.89 3.71 9.92
C TRP A 46 -9.39 5.12 9.62
N LEU A 47 -10.60 5.21 9.06
CA LEU A 47 -11.24 6.47 8.75
C LEU A 47 -12.43 6.73 9.68
N PRO A 48 -12.58 7.95 10.20
CA PRO A 48 -13.82 8.35 10.86
C PRO A 48 -15.02 8.20 9.90
N GLY A 49 -15.96 7.31 10.23
CA GLY A 49 -17.13 7.06 9.40
C GLY A 49 -16.97 6.00 8.31
N GLY A 50 -15.82 5.32 8.25
CA GLY A 50 -15.55 4.27 7.26
C GLY A 50 -15.36 4.77 5.83
N GLY A 51 -15.41 3.87 4.87
CA GLY A 51 -15.31 4.17 3.44
C GLY A 51 -14.18 3.42 2.75
N HIS A 52 -13.62 4.01 1.71
CA HIS A 52 -12.53 3.42 0.95
C HIS A 52 -11.21 4.13 1.23
N VAL A 53 -10.16 3.34 1.39
CA VAL A 53 -8.78 3.81 1.58
C VAL A 53 -7.97 3.44 0.36
N ILE A 54 -7.03 4.30 -0.02
CA ILE A 54 -6.08 4.03 -1.10
C ILE A 54 -4.65 4.06 -0.54
N LYS A 55 -3.89 2.99 -0.77
CA LYS A 55 -2.50 2.83 -0.33
C LYS A 55 -1.74 1.93 -1.31
N ARG A 56 -0.41 1.91 -1.16
CA ARG A 56 0.46 1.00 -1.91
C ARG A 56 0.63 -0.31 -1.15
N ALA A 57 0.44 -1.44 -1.83
CA ALA A 57 0.77 -2.77 -1.31
C ALA A 57 2.30 -2.95 -1.30
N VAL A 58 2.89 -3.03 -0.12
CA VAL A 58 4.33 -3.20 0.08
C VAL A 58 4.67 -4.63 0.49
N GLY A 59 3.86 -5.23 1.35
CA GLY A 59 4.02 -6.62 1.78
C GLY A 59 2.83 -7.48 1.40
N LEU A 60 3.10 -8.64 0.82
CA LEU A 60 2.15 -9.71 0.50
C LEU A 60 2.14 -10.79 1.59
N PRO A 61 1.16 -11.71 1.61
CA PRO A 61 1.13 -12.80 2.59
C PRO A 61 2.47 -13.55 2.64
N GLY A 62 3.03 -13.67 3.85
CA GLY A 62 4.32 -14.31 4.11
C GLY A 62 5.52 -13.36 4.11
N ASP A 63 5.41 -12.17 3.53
CA ASP A 63 6.52 -11.23 3.49
C ASP A 63 6.88 -10.71 4.89
N THR A 64 8.16 -10.50 5.10
CA THR A 64 8.67 -9.71 6.23
C THR A 64 9.06 -8.34 5.71
N VAL A 65 8.45 -7.30 6.26
CA VAL A 65 8.74 -5.89 5.93
C VAL A 65 9.36 -5.23 7.15
N SER A 66 10.49 -4.56 6.97
CA SER A 66 11.20 -3.92 8.06
C SER A 66 11.86 -2.61 7.65
N TRP A 67 12.08 -1.76 8.63
CA TRP A 67 12.91 -0.56 8.52
C TRP A 67 13.48 -0.19 9.89
N THR A 68 14.71 0.31 9.88
CA THR A 68 15.42 0.79 11.08
C THR A 68 15.94 2.21 10.81
N PRO A 69 15.89 3.13 11.79
CA PRO A 69 16.45 4.46 11.64
C PRO A 69 17.91 4.45 11.18
N GLY A 70 18.20 5.22 10.13
CA GLY A 70 19.50 5.26 9.47
C GLY A 70 19.59 4.44 8.19
N GLU A 71 18.62 3.56 7.92
CA GLU A 71 18.50 2.91 6.60
C GLU A 71 17.84 3.85 5.60
N GLU A 72 18.37 3.90 4.38
CA GLU A 72 17.82 4.72 3.29
C GLU A 72 16.60 4.09 2.65
N THR A 73 16.45 2.76 2.77
CA THR A 73 15.39 1.99 2.12
C THR A 73 14.65 1.09 3.09
N LEU A 74 13.40 0.76 2.77
CA LEU A 74 12.71 -0.39 3.36
C LEU A 74 13.43 -1.69 2.96
N ARG A 75 13.25 -2.73 3.79
CA ARG A 75 13.57 -4.09 3.42
C ARG A 75 12.31 -4.93 3.31
N VAL A 76 12.23 -5.71 2.26
CA VAL A 76 11.20 -6.74 2.09
C VAL A 76 11.92 -8.07 1.90
N ASN A 77 11.65 -9.04 2.77
CA ASN A 77 12.35 -10.34 2.81
C ASN A 77 13.89 -10.20 2.85
N GLY A 78 14.36 -9.18 3.60
CA GLY A 78 15.78 -8.87 3.74
C GLY A 78 16.40 -8.09 2.57
N VAL A 79 15.68 -7.91 1.47
CA VAL A 79 16.16 -7.19 0.28
C VAL A 79 15.80 -5.70 0.40
N PRO A 80 16.76 -4.77 0.24
CA PRO A 80 16.47 -3.34 0.20
C PRO A 80 15.65 -3.01 -1.05
N VAL A 81 14.64 -2.16 -0.87
CA VAL A 81 13.72 -1.75 -1.94
C VAL A 81 13.89 -0.26 -2.19
N GLU A 82 14.37 0.09 -3.38
CA GLU A 82 14.37 1.47 -3.84
C GLU A 82 12.94 1.91 -4.14
N GLU A 83 12.55 3.06 -3.60
CA GLU A 83 11.17 3.55 -3.69
C GLU A 83 11.09 4.88 -4.45
N PRO A 84 11.18 4.87 -5.80
CA PRO A 84 11.26 6.09 -6.61
C PRO A 84 9.97 6.92 -6.61
N TYR A 85 8.89 6.36 -6.10
CA TYR A 85 7.59 7.01 -5.97
C TYR A 85 7.47 7.92 -4.74
N LEU A 86 8.43 7.88 -3.82
CA LEU A 86 8.45 8.80 -2.67
C LEU A 86 8.84 10.21 -3.10
N ALA A 87 8.32 11.21 -2.38
CA ALA A 87 8.78 12.58 -2.57
C ALA A 87 10.26 12.72 -2.14
N PRO A 88 11.02 13.64 -2.78
CA PRO A 88 12.37 13.93 -2.34
C PRO A 88 12.42 14.34 -0.86
N GLY A 89 13.31 13.71 -0.09
CA GLY A 89 13.46 13.97 1.34
C GLY A 89 12.54 13.16 2.25
N GLU A 90 11.61 12.37 1.71
CA GLU A 90 10.85 11.42 2.50
C GLU A 90 11.74 10.27 2.97
N THR A 91 11.56 9.86 4.22
CA THR A 91 12.15 8.64 4.76
C THR A 91 11.18 7.48 4.65
N PRO A 92 11.65 6.23 4.53
CA PRO A 92 10.77 5.07 4.41
C PRO A 92 9.79 4.91 5.57
N ALA A 93 10.20 5.31 6.78
CA ALA A 93 9.35 5.35 7.97
C ALA A 93 9.89 6.37 8.99
N GLN A 94 9.11 6.66 10.03
CA GLN A 94 9.52 7.56 11.12
C GLN A 94 9.97 6.79 12.36
N GLU A 95 9.52 5.55 12.52
CA GLU A 95 9.84 4.66 13.63
C GLU A 95 10.24 3.29 13.11
N ALA A 96 11.18 2.63 13.81
CA ALA A 96 11.57 1.27 13.50
C ALA A 96 10.38 0.31 13.53
N PHE A 97 10.32 -0.59 12.58
CA PHE A 97 9.34 -1.67 12.59
C PHE A 97 9.87 -2.92 11.86
N GLU A 98 9.38 -4.05 12.27
CA GLU A 98 9.47 -5.31 11.55
C GLU A 98 8.15 -6.05 11.71
N VAL A 99 7.57 -6.49 10.60
CA VAL A 99 6.30 -7.22 10.57
C VAL A 99 6.39 -8.36 9.57
N THR A 100 5.77 -9.48 9.91
CA THR A 100 5.52 -10.58 8.96
C THR A 100 4.05 -10.59 8.61
N VAL A 101 3.75 -10.50 7.33
CA VAL A 101 2.38 -10.39 6.81
C VAL A 101 1.67 -11.74 6.94
N PRO A 102 0.56 -11.84 7.66
CA PRO A 102 -0.19 -13.08 7.80
C PRO A 102 -0.81 -13.55 6.48
N ALA A 103 -1.21 -14.82 6.43
CA ALA A 103 -1.98 -15.36 5.30
C ALA A 103 -3.23 -14.51 5.04
N GLY A 104 -3.54 -14.26 3.76
CA GLY A 104 -4.72 -13.49 3.36
C GLY A 104 -4.69 -12.01 3.71
N ARG A 105 -3.53 -11.45 4.05
CA ARG A 105 -3.36 -10.05 4.46
C ARG A 105 -2.36 -9.31 3.58
N LEU A 106 -2.41 -7.98 3.66
CA LEU A 106 -1.45 -7.07 3.04
C LEU A 106 -0.87 -6.12 4.09
N TRP A 107 0.37 -5.70 3.87
CA TRP A 107 0.96 -4.53 4.52
C TRP A 107 0.97 -3.39 3.53
N VAL A 108 0.29 -2.29 3.85
CA VAL A 108 0.09 -1.18 2.93
C VAL A 108 0.65 0.12 3.50
N LEU A 109 1.30 0.91 2.65
CA LEU A 109 1.88 2.19 3.01
C LEU A 109 1.40 3.29 2.07
N GLY A 110 1.32 4.53 2.60
CA GLY A 110 1.18 5.72 1.78
C GLY A 110 2.52 6.16 1.22
N ASP A 111 2.53 6.76 0.04
CA ASP A 111 3.76 7.28 -0.58
C ASP A 111 4.26 8.54 0.12
N HIS A 112 3.37 9.34 0.68
CA HIS A 112 3.69 10.45 1.57
C HIS A 112 3.91 9.93 2.99
N ARG A 113 5.04 9.31 3.24
CA ARG A 113 5.35 8.55 4.46
C ARG A 113 5.14 9.33 5.76
N SER A 114 5.49 10.61 5.78
CA SER A 114 5.34 11.49 6.94
C SER A 114 3.90 11.96 7.18
N ALA A 115 3.02 11.87 6.17
CA ALA A 115 1.63 12.32 6.23
C ALA A 115 0.62 11.21 5.93
N SER A 116 0.98 9.94 6.15
CA SER A 116 0.11 8.80 5.91
C SER A 116 -0.22 8.04 7.19
N ALA A 117 -1.50 8.01 7.55
CA ALA A 117 -2.03 7.03 8.49
C ALA A 117 -2.31 5.73 7.75
N ASP A 118 -1.36 4.81 7.79
CA ASP A 118 -1.37 3.54 7.08
C ASP A 118 -1.13 2.36 8.04
N SER A 119 -0.72 1.21 7.52
CA SER A 119 -0.44 0.01 8.33
C SER A 119 0.44 0.28 9.54
N ARG A 120 1.43 1.18 9.42
CA ARG A 120 2.34 1.54 10.52
C ARG A 120 1.61 2.20 11.69
N ALA A 121 0.72 3.14 11.39
CA ALA A 121 -0.06 3.89 12.37
C ALA A 121 -1.10 3.01 13.09
N HIS A 122 -1.55 1.94 12.44
CA HIS A 122 -2.64 1.08 12.93
C HIS A 122 -2.14 -0.23 13.55
N ARG A 123 -0.82 -0.38 13.80
CA ARG A 123 -0.21 -1.59 14.37
C ARG A 123 -0.80 -2.00 15.72
N ALA A 124 -1.13 -1.03 16.55
CA ALA A 124 -1.72 -1.28 17.89
C ALA A 124 -3.24 -1.48 17.84
N GLY A 125 -3.87 -1.24 16.69
CA GLY A 125 -5.31 -1.31 16.53
C GLY A 125 -5.82 -2.68 16.08
N PRO A 126 -7.13 -2.79 15.83
CA PRO A 126 -7.75 -4.01 15.32
C PRO A 126 -7.10 -4.50 14.03
N GLY A 127 -6.70 -5.76 14.00
CA GLY A 127 -6.05 -6.37 12.83
C GLY A 127 -4.56 -6.09 12.70
N GLY A 128 -3.92 -5.39 13.66
CA GLY A 128 -2.46 -5.17 13.70
C GLY A 128 -1.93 -4.32 12.52
N GLY A 129 -2.78 -3.51 11.92
CA GLY A 129 -2.44 -2.71 10.74
C GLY A 129 -2.50 -3.47 9.41
N PHE A 130 -2.83 -4.76 9.42
CA PHE A 130 -2.95 -5.54 8.19
C PHE A 130 -4.34 -5.37 7.54
N VAL A 131 -4.34 -5.24 6.20
CA VAL A 131 -5.55 -5.18 5.38
C VAL A 131 -5.88 -6.58 4.87
N ALA A 132 -7.13 -7.01 4.97
CA ALA A 132 -7.54 -8.28 4.39
C ALA A 132 -7.55 -8.19 2.85
N LEU A 133 -7.11 -9.25 2.18
CA LEU A 133 -7.24 -9.35 0.72
C LEU A 133 -8.70 -9.25 0.28
N ASP A 134 -9.63 -9.78 1.09
CA ASP A 134 -11.06 -9.72 0.83
C ASP A 134 -11.64 -8.31 0.92
N ASP A 135 -10.98 -7.40 1.64
CA ASP A 135 -11.37 -5.99 1.73
C ASP A 135 -10.89 -5.20 0.49
N VAL A 136 -9.99 -5.76 -0.34
CA VAL A 136 -9.48 -5.08 -1.53
C VAL A 136 -10.55 -5.07 -2.62
N VAL A 137 -11.03 -3.88 -2.97
CA VAL A 137 -12.05 -3.70 -3.99
C VAL A 137 -11.49 -3.49 -5.40
N GLY A 138 -10.20 -3.18 -5.51
CA GLY A 138 -9.55 -3.05 -6.80
C GLY A 138 -8.16 -2.44 -6.76
N ARG A 139 -7.50 -2.42 -7.92
CA ARG A 139 -6.22 -1.74 -8.14
C ARG A 139 -6.43 -0.45 -8.90
N ALA A 140 -5.91 0.67 -8.38
CA ALA A 140 -5.90 1.93 -9.09
C ALA A 140 -5.01 1.81 -10.34
N ARG A 141 -5.53 2.19 -11.50
CA ARG A 141 -4.85 2.03 -12.80
C ARG A 141 -4.51 3.36 -13.43
N PHE A 142 -5.47 4.28 -13.44
CA PHE A 142 -5.34 5.55 -14.14
C PHE A 142 -5.96 6.68 -13.34
N VAL A 143 -5.29 7.83 -13.35
CA VAL A 143 -5.88 9.12 -13.02
C VAL A 143 -6.63 9.60 -14.26
N VAL A 144 -7.90 9.95 -14.11
CA VAL A 144 -8.77 10.40 -15.21
C VAL A 144 -9.23 11.84 -15.04
N TRP A 145 -8.94 12.44 -13.91
CA TRP A 145 -9.24 13.84 -13.60
C TRP A 145 -8.29 14.34 -12.50
N PRO A 146 -7.83 15.60 -12.53
CA PRO A 146 -8.06 16.61 -13.57
C PRO A 146 -7.35 16.27 -14.90
N LEU A 147 -7.72 16.93 -15.99
CA LEU A 147 -7.28 16.58 -17.35
C LEU A 147 -5.76 16.70 -17.55
N ASP A 148 -5.12 17.63 -16.85
CA ASP A 148 -3.67 17.86 -16.88
C ASP A 148 -2.87 16.80 -16.11
N ARG A 149 -3.56 15.91 -15.37
CA ARG A 149 -2.97 14.83 -14.60
C ARG A 149 -3.34 13.43 -15.10
N ILE A 150 -3.99 13.33 -16.24
CA ILE A 150 -4.34 12.03 -16.83
C ILE A 150 -3.07 11.19 -17.03
N GLY A 151 -3.06 9.98 -16.47
CA GLY A 151 -1.92 9.08 -16.54
C GLY A 151 -2.08 7.85 -15.67
N GLY A 152 -1.01 7.08 -15.51
CA GLY A 152 -0.99 5.94 -14.60
C GLY A 152 -1.18 6.37 -13.14
N ALA A 153 -1.84 5.52 -12.35
CA ALA A 153 -2.07 5.77 -10.92
C ALA A 153 -0.86 5.39 -10.02
N GLY A 154 0.34 5.32 -10.58
CA GLY A 154 1.58 5.18 -9.83
C GLY A 154 1.92 3.76 -9.35
N ALA A 155 1.30 2.72 -9.89
CA ALA A 155 1.75 1.35 -9.60
C ALA A 155 3.19 1.15 -10.07
N ASP A 156 4.04 0.60 -9.21
CA ASP A 156 5.47 0.36 -9.49
C ASP A 156 5.89 -1.03 -8.96
N PRO A 157 5.47 -2.11 -9.63
CA PRO A 157 5.90 -3.45 -9.24
C PRO A 157 7.38 -3.71 -9.54
N ASP A 158 7.99 -2.94 -10.45
CA ASP A 158 9.40 -3.13 -10.84
C ASP A 158 10.35 -2.74 -9.71
N ALA A 159 9.96 -1.81 -8.83
CA ALA A 159 10.70 -1.48 -7.62
C ALA A 159 10.92 -2.70 -6.70
N PHE A 160 10.06 -3.71 -6.79
CA PHE A 160 10.11 -4.95 -5.99
C PHE A 160 10.62 -6.16 -6.76
N ALA A 161 11.13 -5.98 -7.98
CA ALA A 161 11.52 -7.09 -8.86
C ALA A 161 12.60 -8.01 -8.26
N ALA A 162 13.49 -7.48 -7.41
CA ALA A 162 14.54 -8.24 -6.74
C ALA A 162 14.06 -8.97 -5.47
N VAL A 163 12.85 -8.73 -5.00
CA VAL A 163 12.32 -9.33 -3.77
C VAL A 163 11.83 -10.74 -4.06
N PRO A 164 12.40 -11.77 -3.41
CA PRO A 164 11.94 -13.15 -3.59
C PRO A 164 10.54 -13.33 -2.97
N ASP A 165 9.79 -14.27 -3.50
CA ASP A 165 8.54 -14.68 -2.88
C ASP A 165 8.82 -15.41 -1.56
N ALA A 166 8.06 -15.07 -0.53
CA ALA A 166 8.12 -15.73 0.75
C ALA A 166 7.10 -16.90 0.80
N PRO A 167 7.38 -17.97 1.57
CA PRO A 167 6.38 -18.99 1.82
C PRO A 167 5.19 -18.38 2.57
N VAL A 168 3.99 -18.57 2.02
CA VAL A 168 2.76 -18.09 2.66
C VAL A 168 2.51 -18.90 3.93
N PRO A 169 2.37 -18.25 5.11
CA PRO A 169 2.02 -18.96 6.33
C PRO A 169 0.68 -19.68 6.16
N GLU A 170 0.60 -20.92 6.63
CA GLU A 170 -0.69 -21.62 6.67
C GLU A 170 -1.66 -20.84 7.57
N ALA A 171 -2.90 -20.66 7.08
CA ALA A 171 -3.95 -20.09 7.90
C ALA A 171 -4.18 -21.03 9.09
N ARG A 172 -3.92 -20.57 10.32
CA ARG A 172 -4.27 -21.33 11.51
C ARG A 172 -5.80 -21.41 11.57
N THR A 173 -6.31 -22.63 11.37
CA THR A 173 -7.72 -22.99 11.58
C THR A 173 -8.14 -22.80 13.01
#